data_e4dad9a413548af16895ca19819207d3
#
_entry.id   e4dad9a413548af16895ca19819207d3
#
_cell.length_a   1.000
_cell.length_b   1.000
_cell.length_c   1.000
_cell.angle_alpha   90.00
_cell.angle_beta   90.00
_cell.angle_gamma   90.00
#
_symmetry.space_group_name_H-M   'P 1'
#
loop_
_entity.id
_entity.type
_entity.pdbx_description
1 polymer ?
#
loop_
_entity_poly.entity_id
_entity_poly.type
_entity_poly.pdbx_seq_one_letter_code
_entity_poly.pdbx_strand_id
1 'polypeptide(L)'
;MKRSIFRGMALGLVTAATLLSGCVYRMNIQQGNYLEGRTVDQLQVGMTRSQVRYLLGTPMVPDAFDKERWDYLYYFKRGRLRHPEERHLIVWFKDEKVDHFERNNVPETPPMAPDDGTPIAKFPKI
;
A
#
# COMPACT_ATOMS: atom_id res chain seq x y z
N MET A 1 -57.18 25.66 -2.03
CA MET A 1 -56.86 24.21 -2.10
C MET A 1 -55.61 23.88 -2.93
N LYS A 2 -55.43 24.40 -4.15
CA LYS A 2 -54.24 24.06 -4.99
C LYS A 2 -52.87 24.41 -4.36
N ARG A 3 -52.74 25.54 -3.66
CA ARG A 3 -51.49 25.98 -3.01
C ARG A 3 -51.03 25.07 -1.86
N SER A 4 -51.95 24.44 -1.15
CA SER A 4 -51.65 23.54 -0.03
C SER A 4 -51.09 22.18 -0.54
N ILE A 5 -51.65 21.68 -1.64
CA ILE A 5 -51.22 20.44 -2.28
C ILE A 5 -49.80 20.59 -2.85
N PHE A 6 -49.50 21.73 -3.50
CA PHE A 6 -48.17 22.03 -4.03
C PHE A 6 -47.09 22.12 -2.91
N ARG A 7 -47.43 22.69 -1.74
CA ARG A 7 -46.52 22.76 -0.61
C ARG A 7 -46.24 21.38 -0.02
N GLY A 8 -47.25 20.53 0.09
CA GLY A 8 -47.08 19.16 0.57
C GLY A 8 -46.23 18.31 -0.38
N MET A 9 -46.46 18.48 -1.69
CA MET A 9 -45.70 17.73 -2.72
C MET A 9 -44.25 18.20 -2.79
N ALA A 10 -43.98 19.51 -2.66
CA ALA A 10 -42.61 20.04 -2.60
C ALA A 10 -41.85 19.54 -1.36
N LEU A 11 -42.50 19.53 -0.20
CA LEU A 11 -41.91 19.03 1.05
C LEU A 11 -41.60 17.54 0.95
N GLY A 12 -42.47 16.72 0.37
CA GLY A 12 -42.25 15.30 0.14
C GLY A 12 -41.10 15.04 -0.81
N LEU A 13 -40.94 15.84 -1.87
CA LEU A 13 -39.85 15.71 -2.83
C LEU A 13 -38.46 16.03 -2.18
N VAL A 14 -38.42 17.08 -1.35
CA VAL A 14 -37.20 17.44 -0.61
C VAL A 14 -36.79 16.33 0.40
N THR A 15 -37.76 15.77 1.10
CA THR A 15 -37.49 14.68 2.05
C THR A 15 -37.01 13.42 1.33
N ALA A 16 -37.60 13.09 0.19
CA ALA A 16 -37.14 11.96 -0.61
C ALA A 16 -35.71 12.16 -1.16
N ALA A 17 -35.39 13.39 -1.60
CA ALA A 17 -34.06 13.73 -2.09
C ALA A 17 -32.97 13.63 -0.99
N THR A 18 -33.28 13.98 0.25
CA THR A 18 -32.33 13.85 1.37
C THR A 18 -32.08 12.40 1.79
N LEU A 19 -33.07 11.52 1.63
CA LEU A 19 -32.93 10.09 1.94
C LEU A 19 -32.10 9.34 0.87
N LEU A 20 -31.96 9.88 -0.34
CA LEU A 20 -31.14 9.29 -1.40
C LEU A 20 -29.66 9.69 -1.34
N SER A 21 -29.23 10.55 -0.40
CA SER A 21 -27.82 10.89 -0.21
C SER A 21 -27.09 9.69 0.38
N GLY A 22 -26.86 8.67 -0.43
CA GLY A 22 -26.14 7.46 -0.05
C GLY A 22 -24.70 7.78 0.35
N CYS A 23 -24.25 7.21 1.47
CA CYS A 23 -22.86 7.26 1.89
C CYS A 23 -21.99 6.59 0.84
N VAL A 24 -21.12 7.34 0.15
CA VAL A 24 -20.12 6.78 -0.72
C VAL A 24 -19.03 6.11 0.13
N TYR A 25 -19.07 4.79 0.21
CA TYR A 25 -18.01 3.99 0.83
C TYR A 25 -16.80 3.94 -0.11
N ARG A 26 -15.67 4.46 0.33
CA ARG A 26 -14.40 4.37 -0.37
C ARG A 26 -13.54 3.30 0.30
N MET A 27 -13.36 2.19 -0.38
CA MET A 27 -12.52 1.10 0.07
C MET A 27 -11.02 1.47 0.03
N ASN A 28 -10.25 0.82 0.87
CA ASN A 28 -8.80 0.88 0.79
C ASN A 28 -8.32 0.07 -0.42
N ILE A 29 -7.34 0.60 -1.14
CA ILE A 29 -6.72 -0.07 -2.28
C ILE A 29 -5.28 -0.43 -1.88
N GLN A 30 -4.97 -1.71 -1.92
CA GLN A 30 -3.63 -2.23 -1.67
C GLN A 30 -3.22 -3.08 -2.86
N GLN A 31 -2.08 -2.77 -3.47
CA GLN A 31 -1.59 -3.44 -4.67
C GLN A 31 -0.06 -3.62 -4.58
N GLY A 32 0.43 -4.66 -5.27
CA GLY A 32 1.86 -4.93 -5.38
C GLY A 32 2.44 -5.76 -4.24
N ASN A 33 3.76 -5.75 -4.16
CA ASN A 33 4.52 -6.49 -3.16
C ASN A 33 4.51 -5.74 -1.83
N TYR A 34 4.14 -6.41 -0.74
CA TYR A 34 4.22 -5.80 0.58
C TYR A 34 5.70 -5.66 1.00
N LEU A 35 6.22 -4.44 0.90
CA LEU A 35 7.60 -4.11 1.26
C LEU A 35 7.66 -3.66 2.72
N GLU A 36 7.95 -4.60 3.60
CA GLU A 36 8.21 -4.33 5.01
C GLU A 36 9.69 -3.98 5.21
N GLY A 37 9.97 -2.92 5.98
CA GLY A 37 11.34 -2.50 6.25
C GLY A 37 12.24 -3.63 6.74
N ARG A 38 11.79 -4.42 7.72
CA ARG A 38 12.53 -5.56 8.28
C ARG A 38 12.92 -6.59 7.22
N THR A 39 12.06 -6.84 6.26
CA THR A 39 12.32 -7.78 5.18
C THR A 39 13.34 -7.20 4.20
N VAL A 40 13.19 -5.92 3.86
CA VAL A 40 14.13 -5.24 2.97
C VAL A 40 15.51 -5.06 3.61
N ASP A 41 15.58 -4.88 4.94
CA ASP A 41 16.84 -4.78 5.69
C ASP A 41 17.67 -6.09 5.68
N GLN A 42 17.03 -7.23 5.40
CA GLN A 42 17.70 -8.50 5.23
C GLN A 42 18.32 -8.69 3.84
N LEU A 43 17.98 -7.82 2.89
CA LEU A 43 18.53 -7.87 1.54
C LEU A 43 20.00 -7.47 1.57
N GLN A 44 20.87 -8.31 0.99
CA GLN A 44 22.31 -8.10 0.98
C GLN A 44 22.86 -8.26 -0.45
N VAL A 45 23.89 -7.50 -0.76
CA VAL A 45 24.70 -7.68 -1.96
C VAL A 45 25.32 -9.09 -1.98
N GLY A 46 25.29 -9.74 -3.13
CA GLY A 46 25.78 -11.10 -3.32
C GLY A 46 24.72 -12.20 -3.14
N MET A 47 23.49 -11.87 -2.69
CA MET A 47 22.38 -12.83 -2.67
C MET A 47 22.03 -13.30 -4.06
N THR A 48 21.64 -14.56 -4.19
CA THR A 48 21.14 -15.11 -5.46
C THR A 48 19.71 -14.67 -5.73
N ARG A 49 19.27 -14.72 -7.01
CA ARG A 49 17.89 -14.44 -7.41
C ARG A 49 16.88 -15.28 -6.62
N SER A 50 17.17 -16.54 -6.37
CA SER A 50 16.32 -17.44 -5.59
C SER A 50 16.15 -16.97 -4.15
N GLN A 51 17.23 -16.51 -3.51
CA GLN A 51 17.19 -15.96 -2.16
C GLN A 51 16.40 -14.68 -2.10
N VAL A 52 16.58 -13.76 -3.06
CA VAL A 52 15.81 -12.52 -3.16
C VAL A 52 14.32 -12.82 -3.36
N ARG A 53 13.98 -13.77 -4.24
CA ARG A 53 12.59 -14.18 -4.46
C ARG A 53 11.97 -14.86 -3.23
N TYR A 54 12.74 -15.62 -2.48
CA TYR A 54 12.29 -16.20 -1.22
C TYR A 54 12.01 -15.12 -0.16
N LEU A 55 12.83 -14.09 -0.10
CA LEU A 55 12.75 -12.99 0.86
C LEU A 55 11.64 -12.00 0.53
N LEU A 56 11.57 -11.54 -0.71
CA LEU A 56 10.70 -10.43 -1.15
C LEU A 56 9.47 -10.89 -1.97
N GLY A 57 9.42 -12.17 -2.34
CA GLY A 57 8.41 -12.70 -3.24
C GLY A 57 8.74 -12.47 -4.72
N THR A 58 7.74 -12.68 -5.58
CA THR A 58 7.88 -12.48 -7.02
C THR A 58 7.83 -10.99 -7.34
N PRO A 59 8.79 -10.44 -8.11
CA PRO A 59 8.78 -9.04 -8.49
C PRO A 59 7.54 -8.70 -9.34
N MET A 60 7.08 -7.46 -9.25
CA MET A 60 5.90 -7.01 -9.96
C MET A 60 6.14 -6.81 -11.45
N VAL A 61 7.34 -6.39 -11.81
CA VAL A 61 7.79 -6.31 -13.19
C VAL A 61 8.83 -7.42 -13.40
N PRO A 62 8.43 -8.52 -14.04
CA PRO A 62 9.35 -9.59 -14.35
C PRO A 62 10.23 -9.23 -15.55
N ASP A 63 11.34 -9.91 -15.67
CA ASP A 63 12.43 -9.92 -16.65
C ASP A 63 12.14 -9.66 -18.15
N ALA A 64 10.95 -9.18 -18.53
CA ALA A 64 10.58 -9.06 -19.93
C ALA A 64 11.41 -8.04 -20.70
N PHE A 65 11.92 -7.02 -20.01
CA PHE A 65 12.65 -5.92 -20.64
C PHE A 65 14.13 -5.85 -20.21
N ASP A 66 14.42 -6.20 -18.96
CA ASP A 66 15.77 -6.19 -18.43
C ASP A 66 15.95 -7.36 -17.45
N LYS A 67 16.69 -8.38 -17.90
CA LYS A 67 16.94 -9.59 -17.10
C LYS A 67 17.77 -9.32 -15.84
N GLU A 68 18.46 -8.21 -15.80
CA GLU A 68 19.35 -7.86 -14.69
C GLU A 68 18.68 -6.99 -13.64
N ARG A 69 17.43 -6.55 -13.86
CA ARG A 69 16.71 -5.66 -12.97
C ARG A 69 15.37 -6.24 -12.54
N TRP A 70 15.11 -6.21 -11.22
CA TRP A 70 13.83 -6.55 -10.64
C TRP A 70 13.23 -5.36 -9.90
N ASP A 71 11.97 -5.04 -10.23
CA ASP A 71 11.24 -3.96 -9.60
C ASP A 71 10.16 -4.52 -8.67
N TYR A 72 10.22 -4.10 -7.42
CA TYR A 72 9.21 -4.35 -6.39
C TYR A 72 8.50 -3.06 -6.08
N LEU A 73 7.20 -3.02 -6.29
CA LEU A 73 6.37 -1.85 -6.05
C LEU A 73 5.25 -2.20 -5.06
N TYR A 74 5.08 -1.37 -4.06
CA TYR A 74 3.95 -1.41 -3.15
C TYR A 74 3.17 -0.10 -3.23
N TYR A 75 1.86 -0.22 -3.39
CA TYR A 75 0.94 0.91 -3.46
C TYR A 75 -0.19 0.70 -2.45
N PHE A 76 -0.39 1.67 -1.57
CA PHE A 76 -1.46 1.67 -0.60
C PHE A 76 -2.20 3.01 -0.58
N LYS A 77 -3.50 2.98 -0.86
CA LYS A 77 -4.37 4.15 -0.79
C LYS A 77 -5.52 3.91 0.18
N ARG A 78 -5.56 4.66 1.27
CA ARG A 78 -6.73 4.70 2.14
C ARG A 78 -7.86 5.46 1.46
N GLY A 79 -9.07 4.91 1.50
CA GLY A 79 -10.22 5.38 0.75
C GLY A 79 -10.51 6.88 0.81
N ARG A 80 -10.18 7.57 1.92
CA ARG A 80 -10.39 9.02 2.09
C ARG A 80 -9.13 9.87 2.01
N LEU A 81 -7.94 9.26 2.12
CA LEU A 81 -6.69 10.01 2.05
C LEU A 81 -6.36 10.36 0.59
N ARG A 82 -5.91 11.61 0.38
CA ARG A 82 -5.56 12.10 -0.95
C ARG A 82 -4.23 11.55 -1.47
N HIS A 83 -3.31 11.27 -0.55
CA HIS A 83 -1.95 10.81 -0.91
C HIS A 83 -1.86 9.30 -0.70
N PRO A 84 -1.58 8.53 -1.75
CA PRO A 84 -1.23 7.13 -1.61
C PRO A 84 0.16 6.99 -0.97
N GLU A 85 0.39 5.89 -0.29
CA GLU A 85 1.71 5.46 0.14
C GLU A 85 2.28 4.56 -0.96
N GLU A 86 3.41 4.96 -1.51
CA GLU A 86 4.13 4.19 -2.51
C GLU A 86 5.51 3.85 -1.95
N ARG A 87 5.91 2.58 -2.08
CA ARG A 87 7.24 2.10 -1.74
C ARG A 87 7.79 1.39 -2.96
N HIS A 88 9.01 1.71 -3.32
CA HIS A 88 9.66 1.13 -4.49
C HIS A 88 11.05 0.63 -4.10
N LEU A 89 11.32 -0.60 -4.44
CA LEU A 89 12.62 -1.25 -4.27
C LEU A 89 13.05 -1.78 -5.62
N ILE A 90 14.22 -1.37 -6.06
CA ILE A 90 14.83 -1.82 -7.31
C ILE A 90 16.08 -2.64 -6.95
N VAL A 91 16.18 -3.83 -7.50
CA VAL A 91 17.30 -4.73 -7.27
C VAL A 91 17.97 -5.04 -8.60
N TRP A 92 19.27 -4.74 -8.69
CA TRP A 92 20.08 -5.08 -9.86
C TRP A 92 20.91 -6.33 -9.59
N PHE A 93 20.99 -7.17 -10.63
CA PHE A 93 21.72 -8.41 -10.60
C PHE A 93 22.88 -8.38 -11.60
N LYS A 94 24.00 -8.95 -11.18
CA LYS A 94 25.15 -9.23 -12.01
C LYS A 94 25.61 -10.65 -11.72
N ASP A 95 25.82 -11.46 -12.76
CA ASP A 95 26.21 -12.88 -12.62
C ASP A 95 25.28 -13.65 -11.67
N GLU A 96 23.93 -13.47 -11.83
CA GLU A 96 22.89 -14.13 -11.03
C GLU A 96 22.89 -13.74 -9.53
N LYS A 97 23.63 -12.72 -9.12
CA LYS A 97 23.71 -12.21 -7.76
C LYS A 97 23.37 -10.74 -7.69
N VAL A 98 22.85 -10.31 -6.52
CA VAL A 98 22.58 -8.90 -6.25
C VAL A 98 23.89 -8.11 -6.30
N ASP A 99 23.96 -7.16 -7.21
CA ASP A 99 25.05 -6.19 -7.34
C ASP A 99 24.79 -4.98 -6.42
N HIS A 100 23.64 -4.36 -6.58
CA HIS A 100 23.19 -3.25 -5.75
C HIS A 100 21.66 -3.17 -5.73
N PHE A 101 21.11 -2.37 -4.82
CA PHE A 101 19.68 -2.11 -4.74
C PHE A 101 19.41 -0.68 -4.27
N GLU A 102 18.28 -0.12 -4.71
CA GLU A 102 17.80 1.21 -4.33
C GLU A 102 16.45 1.12 -3.63
N ARG A 103 16.30 1.87 -2.53
CA ARG A 103 15.07 1.99 -1.76
C ARG A 103 14.47 3.38 -1.94
N ASN A 104 13.21 3.43 -2.35
CA ASN A 104 12.44 4.66 -2.39
C ASN A 104 11.22 4.51 -1.49
N ASN A 105 11.09 5.37 -0.48
CA ASN A 105 10.01 5.37 0.51
C ASN A 105 9.80 4.05 1.28
N VAL A 106 10.77 3.15 1.28
CA VAL A 106 10.71 1.97 2.15
C VAL A 106 11.17 2.40 3.54
N PRO A 107 10.34 2.31 4.58
CA PRO A 107 10.73 2.69 5.92
C PRO A 107 11.90 1.82 6.39
N GLU A 108 12.91 2.45 6.94
CA GLU A 108 13.95 1.73 7.66
C GLU A 108 13.36 1.18 8.95
N THR A 109 13.71 -0.04 9.30
CA THR A 109 13.36 -0.57 10.62
C THR A 109 14.15 0.22 11.65
N PRO A 110 13.51 0.90 12.60
CA PRO A 110 14.26 1.50 13.68
C PRO A 110 15.12 0.43 14.34
N PRO A 111 16.36 0.74 14.71
CA PRO A 111 17.20 -0.20 15.42
C PRO A 111 16.39 -0.74 16.59
N MET A 112 16.33 -2.08 16.71
CA MET A 112 15.54 -2.73 17.73
C MET A 112 16.03 -2.20 19.08
N ALA A 113 15.17 -1.42 19.74
CA ALA A 113 15.43 -1.02 21.11
C ALA A 113 15.72 -2.31 21.90
N PRO A 114 16.70 -2.32 22.80
CA PRO A 114 16.93 -3.49 23.65
C PRO A 114 15.59 -3.88 24.26
N ASP A 115 15.28 -5.17 24.22
CA ASP A 115 14.01 -5.74 24.69
C ASP A 115 13.83 -5.35 26.16
N ASP A 116 13.15 -4.21 26.39
CA ASP A 116 12.82 -3.68 27.70
C ASP A 116 11.50 -4.27 28.23
N GLY A 117 10.97 -5.29 27.55
CA GLY A 117 9.72 -5.94 27.91
C GLY A 117 8.48 -5.08 27.68
N THR A 118 8.61 -3.94 27.00
CA THR A 118 7.43 -3.15 26.63
C THR A 118 6.61 -3.88 25.57
N PRO A 119 5.30 -4.09 25.79
CA PRO A 119 4.45 -4.74 24.81
C PRO A 119 4.48 -3.94 23.49
N ILE A 120 4.74 -4.64 22.40
CA ILE A 120 4.71 -4.11 21.03
C ILE A 120 3.48 -3.20 20.89
N ALA A 121 3.73 -1.95 20.52
CA ALA A 121 2.68 -0.94 20.36
C ALA A 121 1.52 -1.53 19.55
N LYS A 122 0.33 -1.52 20.18
CA LYS A 122 -0.92 -2.02 19.59
C LYS A 122 -1.07 -1.47 18.18
N PHE A 123 -1.21 -2.36 17.22
CA PHE A 123 -1.70 -1.99 15.89
C PHE A 123 -2.93 -1.10 16.05
N PRO A 124 -3.02 0.02 15.34
CA PRO A 124 -4.23 0.82 15.37
C PRO A 124 -5.40 -0.09 14.96
N LYS A 125 -6.36 -0.24 15.86
CA LYS A 125 -7.58 -0.98 15.55
C LYS A 125 -8.24 -0.32 14.35
N ILE A 126 -8.58 -1.16 13.40
CA ILE A 126 -9.32 -0.88 12.18
C ILE A 126 -10.65 -0.19 12.54
#